data_6c08cfbab039e2f2e2f2923f767c2e1f
#
_entry.id   6c08cfbab039e2f2e2f2923f767c2e1f
#
_cell.length_a   1.000
_cell.length_b   1.000
_cell.length_c   1.000
_cell.angle_alpha   90.00
_cell.angle_beta   90.00
_cell.angle_gamma   90.00
#
_symmetry.space_group_name_H-M   'P 1'
#
loop_
_entity.id
_entity.type
_entity.pdbx_description
1 polymer ?
#
loop_
_entity_poly.entity_id
_entity_poly.type
_entity_poly.pdbx_seq_one_letter_code
_entity_poly.pdbx_strand_id
1 'polypeptide(L)'
;MSTKILPYNLKEVLEAEIKCLKGEKFSILPDVSTGGLIDVSNYKDGNGKIITRAKFDTSDEKRIIITELPLDTNAKGLLESIDSAYKAGKIKISSVDNFTTDHCNIEIKLPRGVYSKDVIDALYAYTDCEKTIACSMLVIKDNMPVVMTATEIIKYYAQKLTAIIKDELEFEKRKLTDELHLRTLERIFVEERIYKEIENKRTAETVAKAVKDGFKPFKAELIRDVSDEDVEHLLQIPIRRISLFDIQKNREQVKAIKDRLKEINRRLKDLTGCAVEYLDGMLDKFKKIAPELLKRNTTVAKFSATDVKEVARQDLSLRYDEKGYLGINVSGGSELMKVSPYDRIIYVRKNGMYTITDVPDKLFIDKGMWFCALADKEKLPKQLFTVIFKDPETGYASIKRCRIPSWIMNRDYFLAPDGMEVLHIDTREKFTFTLNYVKKPRVKITEEKFKAQDFEEKGLKTLGVRLSLHEVESIKVDGVQLELGL
;
A
#
# COMPACT_ATOMS: atom_id res chain seq x y z
N MET A 1 -9.51 -10.21 -14.60
CA MET A 1 -8.65 -9.01 -14.41
C MET A 1 -9.32 -8.15 -13.36
N SER A 2 -8.57 -7.60 -12.41
CA SER A 2 -9.10 -6.71 -11.39
C SER A 2 -8.36 -5.38 -11.45
N THR A 3 -9.10 -4.28 -11.19
CA THR A 3 -8.52 -2.94 -11.03
C THR A 3 -8.79 -2.47 -9.61
N LYS A 4 -7.84 -1.78 -9.00
CA LYS A 4 -8.02 -1.08 -7.73
C LYS A 4 -7.43 0.32 -7.86
N ILE A 5 -8.29 1.26 -8.22
CA ILE A 5 -7.97 2.68 -8.34
C ILE A 5 -8.38 3.34 -7.02
N LEU A 6 -7.44 4.06 -6.42
CA LEU A 6 -7.69 4.79 -5.17
C LEU A 6 -8.44 6.09 -5.44
N PRO A 7 -9.18 6.63 -4.46
CA PRO A 7 -9.78 7.95 -4.57
C PRO A 7 -8.71 9.05 -4.53
N TYR A 8 -9.02 10.18 -5.17
CA TYR A 8 -8.18 11.38 -5.23
C TYR A 8 -8.98 12.62 -4.89
N ASN A 9 -8.30 13.65 -4.41
CA ASN A 9 -8.92 14.94 -4.16
C ASN A 9 -9.28 15.65 -5.48
N LEU A 10 -10.52 16.11 -5.59
CA LEU A 10 -11.03 16.76 -6.80
C LEU A 10 -10.19 17.96 -7.23
N LYS A 11 -9.83 18.83 -6.27
CA LYS A 11 -9.00 20.01 -6.55
C LYS A 11 -7.63 19.60 -7.10
N GLU A 12 -6.98 18.63 -6.46
CA GLU A 12 -5.65 18.17 -6.86
C GLU A 12 -5.65 17.54 -8.27
N VAL A 13 -6.73 16.83 -8.65
CA VAL A 13 -6.90 16.26 -9.99
C VAL A 13 -7.01 17.37 -11.04
N LEU A 14 -7.90 18.35 -10.80
CA LEU A 14 -8.10 19.47 -11.74
C LEU A 14 -6.85 20.34 -11.85
N GLU A 15 -6.17 20.63 -10.74
CA GLU A 15 -4.90 21.37 -10.75
C GLU A 15 -3.77 20.60 -11.47
N ALA A 16 -3.73 19.27 -11.32
CA ALA A 16 -2.77 18.43 -12.02
C ALA A 16 -3.02 18.42 -13.53
N GLU A 17 -4.29 18.41 -13.95
CA GLU A 17 -4.67 18.50 -15.37
C GLU A 17 -4.33 19.87 -15.95
N ILE A 18 -4.55 20.97 -15.21
CA ILE A 18 -4.14 22.33 -15.60
C ILE A 18 -2.61 22.42 -15.76
N LYS A 19 -1.85 21.86 -14.80
CA LYS A 19 -0.38 21.81 -14.92
C LYS A 19 0.08 21.00 -16.12
N CYS A 20 -0.59 19.86 -16.37
CA CYS A 20 -0.31 19.04 -17.55
C CYS A 20 -0.50 19.81 -18.85
N LEU A 21 -1.62 20.56 -18.99
CA LEU A 21 -1.91 21.40 -20.15
C LEU A 21 -0.89 22.50 -20.36
N LYS A 22 -0.35 23.06 -19.26
CA LYS A 22 0.71 24.08 -19.28
C LYS A 22 2.12 23.49 -19.50
N GLY A 23 2.27 22.16 -19.58
CA GLY A 23 3.57 21.49 -19.71
C GLY A 23 4.40 21.47 -18.43
N GLU A 24 3.80 21.75 -17.28
CA GLU A 24 4.43 21.73 -15.96
C GLU A 24 4.50 20.31 -15.39
N LYS A 25 5.46 20.07 -14.48
CA LYS A 25 5.52 18.82 -13.74
C LYS A 25 4.45 18.78 -12.66
N PHE A 26 3.82 17.64 -12.51
CA PHE A 26 2.83 17.39 -11.46
C PHE A 26 2.97 15.99 -10.88
N SER A 27 2.44 15.78 -9.71
CA SER A 27 2.24 14.48 -9.09
C SER A 27 0.91 14.49 -8.36
N ILE A 28 0.26 13.34 -8.29
CA ILE A 28 -1.02 13.21 -7.60
C ILE A 28 -0.93 12.05 -6.61
N LEU A 29 -1.46 12.25 -5.42
CA LEU A 29 -1.47 11.28 -4.34
C LEU A 29 -2.90 10.95 -3.94
N PRO A 30 -3.17 9.71 -3.49
CA PRO A 30 -4.48 9.32 -3.02
C PRO A 30 -4.98 10.21 -1.88
N ASP A 31 -6.28 10.49 -1.89
CA ASP A 31 -6.98 11.20 -0.82
C ASP A 31 -8.27 10.45 -0.47
N VAL A 32 -8.37 10.01 0.78
CA VAL A 32 -9.44 9.14 1.26
C VAL A 32 -10.48 9.94 2.01
N SER A 33 -11.75 9.75 1.70
CA SER A 33 -12.85 10.49 2.33
C SER A 33 -12.97 10.26 3.85
N THR A 34 -12.54 9.11 4.35
CA THR A 34 -12.52 8.77 5.78
C THR A 34 -11.35 9.42 6.53
N GLY A 35 -10.45 10.12 5.83
CA GLY A 35 -9.25 10.71 6.43
C GLY A 35 -8.16 9.68 6.70
N GLY A 36 -7.47 9.80 7.83
CA GLY A 36 -6.38 8.93 8.24
C GLY A 36 -5.01 9.38 7.75
N LEU A 37 -4.02 8.56 8.06
CA LEU A 37 -2.64 8.75 7.64
C LEU A 37 -2.30 7.79 6.50
N ILE A 38 -1.53 8.24 5.51
CA ILE A 38 -1.06 7.36 4.43
C ILE A 38 0.45 7.47 4.22
N ASP A 39 1.10 6.32 4.02
CA ASP A 39 2.46 6.23 3.51
C ASP A 39 2.43 5.82 2.04
N VAL A 40 2.96 6.70 1.20
CA VAL A 40 2.99 6.57 -0.26
C VAL A 40 4.36 6.18 -0.80
N SER A 41 5.31 5.80 0.06
CA SER A 41 6.70 5.48 -0.33
C SER A 41 6.78 4.39 -1.42
N ASN A 42 5.82 3.49 -1.46
CA ASN A 42 5.71 2.40 -2.43
C ASN A 42 4.51 2.53 -3.39
N TYR A 43 3.95 3.72 -3.53
CA TYR A 43 2.76 3.99 -4.33
C TYR A 43 2.96 3.77 -5.83
N LYS A 44 4.17 4.04 -6.36
CA LYS A 44 4.55 3.83 -7.77
C LYS A 44 3.54 4.42 -8.76
N ASP A 45 3.11 5.65 -8.49
CA ASP A 45 2.14 6.39 -9.33
C ASP A 45 0.87 5.59 -9.65
N GLY A 46 0.32 4.89 -8.65
CA GLY A 46 -0.93 4.13 -8.76
C GLY A 46 -0.80 2.64 -9.06
N ASN A 47 0.41 2.13 -9.32
CA ASN A 47 0.67 0.71 -9.60
C ASN A 47 1.62 0.08 -8.57
N GLY A 48 1.40 0.36 -7.30
CA GLY A 48 2.20 -0.14 -6.20
C GLY A 48 1.34 -0.49 -4.99
N LYS A 49 1.76 -0.04 -3.83
CA LYS A 49 1.01 -0.20 -2.58
C LYS A 49 1.15 1.04 -1.71
N ILE A 50 0.13 1.30 -0.91
CA ILE A 50 0.14 2.29 0.16
C ILE A 50 -0.10 1.60 1.49
N ILE A 51 0.35 2.23 2.57
CA ILE A 51 -0.01 1.83 3.93
C ILE A 51 -0.92 2.91 4.48
N THR A 52 -2.06 2.53 5.02
CA THR A 52 -3.03 3.44 5.63
C THR A 52 -3.09 3.17 7.12
N ARG A 53 -3.11 4.23 7.94
CA ARG A 53 -3.21 4.16 9.40
C ARG A 53 -4.39 4.96 9.92
N ALA A 54 -5.02 4.46 10.96
CA ALA A 54 -5.96 5.21 11.77
C ALA A 54 -5.25 6.42 12.41
N LYS A 55 -5.99 7.50 12.61
CA LYS A 55 -5.49 8.65 13.35
C LYS A 55 -5.98 8.58 14.79
N PHE A 56 -5.04 8.74 15.72
CA PHE A 56 -5.30 8.70 17.14
C PHE A 56 -5.20 10.08 17.75
N ASP A 57 -6.12 10.38 18.65
CA ASP A 57 -5.96 11.43 19.66
C ASP A 57 -5.43 10.79 20.96
N THR A 58 -4.27 11.23 21.39
CA THR A 58 -3.54 10.74 22.56
C THR A 58 -3.30 11.85 23.60
N SER A 59 -4.15 12.87 23.60
CA SER A 59 -4.08 13.99 24.54
C SER A 59 -4.19 13.51 25.99
N ASP A 60 -4.86 12.39 26.23
CA ASP A 60 -4.95 11.71 27.52
C ASP A 60 -4.07 10.45 27.49
N GLU A 61 -3.12 10.37 28.43
CA GLU A 61 -2.20 9.23 28.53
C GLU A 61 -2.89 7.89 28.90
N LYS A 62 -4.12 7.93 29.43
CA LYS A 62 -4.87 6.74 29.91
C LYS A 62 -5.93 6.25 28.93
N ARG A 63 -6.13 6.95 27.83
CA ARG A 63 -7.07 6.58 26.78
C ARG A 63 -6.56 6.99 25.41
N ILE A 64 -7.00 6.27 24.41
CA ILE A 64 -6.75 6.54 23.01
C ILE A 64 -8.10 6.71 22.33
N ILE A 65 -8.28 7.79 21.55
CA ILE A 65 -9.48 8.01 20.75
C ILE A 65 -9.09 7.85 19.28
N ILE A 66 -9.78 6.96 18.57
CA ILE A 66 -9.65 6.84 17.12
C ILE A 66 -10.58 7.86 16.49
N THR A 67 -10.00 8.84 15.79
CA THR A 67 -10.73 9.95 15.16
C THR A 67 -10.95 9.76 13.66
N GLU A 68 -10.08 9.00 12.99
CA GLU A 68 -10.17 8.74 11.56
C GLU A 68 -9.77 7.28 11.28
N LEU A 69 -10.48 6.63 10.33
CA LEU A 69 -10.30 5.22 10.00
C LEU A 69 -9.37 5.04 8.79
N PRO A 70 -8.62 3.93 8.72
CA PRO A 70 -7.89 3.55 7.52
C PRO A 70 -8.83 3.26 6.34
N LEU A 71 -8.35 3.40 5.13
CA LEU A 71 -9.09 3.00 3.92
C LEU A 71 -9.47 1.52 3.96
N ASP A 72 -10.64 1.17 3.41
CA ASP A 72 -11.22 -0.19 3.43
C ASP A 72 -11.49 -0.74 4.85
N THR A 73 -11.71 0.15 5.82
CA THR A 73 -12.06 -0.21 7.20
C THR A 73 -13.34 0.50 7.61
N ASN A 74 -14.20 -0.21 8.31
CA ASN A 74 -15.36 0.36 8.97
C ASN A 74 -15.26 0.20 10.49
N ALA A 75 -16.03 0.99 11.24
CA ALA A 75 -15.95 0.98 12.71
C ALA A 75 -16.22 -0.41 13.30
N LYS A 76 -17.16 -1.18 12.74
CA LYS A 76 -17.49 -2.53 13.23
C LYS A 76 -16.32 -3.50 13.03
N GLY A 77 -15.77 -3.56 11.83
CA GLY A 77 -14.63 -4.46 11.52
C GLY A 77 -13.39 -4.10 12.34
N LEU A 78 -13.16 -2.79 12.56
CA LEU A 78 -12.06 -2.34 13.42
C LEU A 78 -12.23 -2.80 14.85
N LEU A 79 -13.44 -2.67 15.42
CA LEU A 79 -13.76 -3.15 16.78
C LEU A 79 -13.57 -4.65 16.90
N GLU A 80 -14.04 -5.44 15.94
CA GLU A 80 -13.86 -6.90 15.90
C GLU A 80 -12.37 -7.28 15.84
N SER A 81 -11.58 -6.52 15.08
CA SER A 81 -10.13 -6.70 14.99
C SER A 81 -9.42 -6.39 16.32
N ILE A 82 -9.81 -5.30 16.99
CA ILE A 82 -9.27 -4.90 18.32
C ILE A 82 -9.64 -5.95 19.37
N ASP A 83 -10.90 -6.41 19.41
CA ASP A 83 -11.36 -7.44 20.34
C ASP A 83 -10.61 -8.78 20.14
N SER A 84 -10.39 -9.16 18.88
CA SER A 84 -9.61 -10.35 18.54
C SER A 84 -8.16 -10.25 19.01
N ALA A 85 -7.53 -9.10 18.83
CA ALA A 85 -6.17 -8.86 19.30
C ALA A 85 -6.08 -8.82 20.83
N TYR A 86 -7.10 -8.28 21.50
CA TYR A 86 -7.20 -8.27 22.97
C TYR A 86 -7.35 -9.70 23.53
N LYS A 87 -8.29 -10.49 22.99
CA LYS A 87 -8.49 -11.90 23.40
C LYS A 87 -7.26 -12.76 23.15
N ALA A 88 -6.50 -12.46 22.10
CA ALA A 88 -5.23 -13.12 21.82
C ALA A 88 -4.05 -12.62 22.69
N GLY A 89 -4.29 -11.68 23.62
CA GLY A 89 -3.25 -11.12 24.50
C GLY A 89 -2.22 -10.23 23.81
N LYS A 90 -2.50 -9.80 22.57
CA LYS A 90 -1.57 -9.01 21.76
C LYS A 90 -1.54 -7.52 22.11
N ILE A 91 -2.63 -7.02 22.68
CA ILE A 91 -2.79 -5.63 23.12
C ILE A 91 -3.30 -5.58 24.56
N LYS A 92 -2.85 -4.57 25.30
CA LYS A 92 -3.26 -4.37 26.71
C LYS A 92 -4.24 -3.20 26.78
N ILE A 93 -5.52 -3.51 26.77
CA ILE A 93 -6.60 -2.54 26.92
C ILE A 93 -7.57 -2.95 28.02
N SER A 94 -8.33 -2.01 28.56
CA SER A 94 -9.34 -2.26 29.58
C SER A 94 -10.75 -2.40 28.98
N SER A 95 -11.14 -1.47 28.13
CA SER A 95 -12.42 -1.50 27.37
C SER A 95 -12.29 -0.73 26.06
N VAL A 96 -13.21 -1.02 25.15
CA VAL A 96 -13.39 -0.26 23.90
C VAL A 96 -14.84 0.14 23.79
N ASP A 97 -15.09 1.43 23.67
CA ASP A 97 -16.40 2.02 23.56
C ASP A 97 -16.55 2.77 22.23
N ASN A 98 -17.64 2.55 21.49
CA ASN A 98 -17.89 3.18 20.21
C ASN A 98 -18.92 4.31 20.36
N PHE A 99 -18.48 5.55 20.16
CA PHE A 99 -19.30 6.76 20.17
C PHE A 99 -19.42 7.38 18.77
N THR A 100 -19.13 6.62 17.71
CA THR A 100 -19.19 7.09 16.32
C THR A 100 -20.62 7.46 15.95
N THR A 101 -20.78 8.69 15.46
CA THR A 101 -22.01 9.23 14.84
C THR A 101 -21.66 9.69 13.42
N ASP A 102 -21.69 11.00 13.14
CA ASP A 102 -21.24 11.58 11.87
C ASP A 102 -19.72 11.59 11.73
N HIS A 103 -19.00 11.55 12.85
CA HIS A 103 -17.56 11.46 12.92
C HIS A 103 -17.12 10.21 13.69
N CYS A 104 -16.00 9.61 13.27
CA CYS A 104 -15.42 8.48 13.96
C CYS A 104 -14.98 8.89 15.37
N ASN A 105 -15.46 8.15 16.38
CA ASN A 105 -15.11 8.35 17.78
C ASN A 105 -15.14 6.98 18.49
N ILE A 106 -14.01 6.28 18.50
CA ILE A 106 -13.84 5.01 19.20
C ILE A 106 -12.85 5.23 20.32
N GLU A 107 -13.33 5.11 21.57
CA GLU A 107 -12.52 5.30 22.77
C GLU A 107 -11.98 3.96 23.28
N ILE A 108 -10.67 3.87 23.46
CA ILE A 108 -9.95 2.73 24.04
C ILE A 108 -9.42 3.16 25.40
N LYS A 109 -9.90 2.52 26.49
CA LYS A 109 -9.41 2.74 27.85
C LYS A 109 -8.26 1.82 28.16
N LEU A 110 -7.23 2.36 28.82
CA LEU A 110 -6.03 1.62 29.18
C LEU A 110 -6.05 1.18 30.65
N PRO A 111 -5.48 0.02 30.99
CA PRO A 111 -5.37 -0.43 32.37
C PRO A 111 -4.32 0.41 33.14
N ARG A 112 -4.31 0.29 34.48
CA ARG A 112 -3.33 0.99 35.33
C ARG A 112 -1.91 0.59 34.97
N GLY A 113 -1.02 1.58 34.79
CA GLY A 113 0.40 1.38 34.47
C GLY A 113 0.69 1.15 33.00
N VAL A 114 -0.30 1.26 32.10
CA VAL A 114 -0.15 1.22 30.66
C VAL A 114 -0.48 2.60 30.10
N TYR A 115 0.37 3.11 29.24
CA TYR A 115 0.22 4.45 28.65
C TYR A 115 -0.04 4.36 27.15
N SER A 116 -0.68 5.40 26.59
CA SER A 116 -1.09 5.43 25.18
C SER A 116 0.09 5.15 24.23
N LYS A 117 1.27 5.68 24.51
CA LYS A 117 2.48 5.47 23.67
C LYS A 117 2.88 4.00 23.57
N ASP A 118 2.67 3.22 24.63
CA ASP A 118 3.08 1.80 24.68
C ASP A 118 2.13 0.89 23.87
N VAL A 119 0.91 1.38 23.59
CA VAL A 119 -0.15 0.58 22.95
C VAL A 119 -0.35 0.93 21.48
N ILE A 120 -0.01 2.14 21.05
CA ILE A 120 -0.22 2.61 19.66
C ILE A 120 0.48 1.70 18.64
N ASP A 121 1.73 1.35 18.88
CA ASP A 121 2.48 0.49 17.97
C ASP A 121 1.90 -0.92 17.90
N ALA A 122 1.40 -1.43 19.03
CA ALA A 122 0.69 -2.70 19.08
C ALA A 122 -0.66 -2.65 18.35
N LEU A 123 -1.40 -1.54 18.43
CA LEU A 123 -2.62 -1.34 17.66
C LEU A 123 -2.34 -1.35 16.16
N TYR A 124 -1.30 -0.66 15.68
CA TYR A 124 -0.90 -0.71 14.27
C TYR A 124 -0.42 -2.10 13.83
N ALA A 125 0.31 -2.82 14.70
CA ALA A 125 0.90 -4.11 14.38
C ALA A 125 -0.12 -5.26 14.33
N TYR A 126 -1.16 -5.22 15.17
CA TYR A 126 -2.04 -6.37 15.41
C TYR A 126 -3.51 -6.16 15.12
N THR A 127 -3.89 -4.95 14.70
CA THR A 127 -5.29 -4.64 14.38
C THR A 127 -5.42 -4.00 13.02
N ASP A 128 -6.66 -3.84 12.57
CA ASP A 128 -7.00 -3.12 11.34
C ASP A 128 -6.77 -1.59 11.44
N CYS A 129 -6.09 -1.10 12.51
CA CYS A 129 -5.62 0.28 12.60
C CYS A 129 -4.53 0.61 11.57
N GLU A 130 -3.83 -0.40 11.03
CA GLU A 130 -2.96 -0.29 9.87
C GLU A 130 -3.38 -1.28 8.81
N LYS A 131 -3.47 -0.82 7.56
CA LYS A 131 -3.71 -1.69 6.40
C LYS A 131 -2.79 -1.36 5.24
N THR A 132 -2.27 -2.41 4.61
CA THR A 132 -1.56 -2.30 3.33
C THR A 132 -2.53 -2.54 2.18
N ILE A 133 -2.61 -1.59 1.27
CA ILE A 133 -3.52 -1.63 0.12
C ILE A 133 -2.69 -1.65 -1.16
N ALA A 134 -2.85 -2.71 -1.95
CA ALA A 134 -2.26 -2.79 -3.27
C ALA A 134 -3.11 -1.98 -4.27
N CYS A 135 -2.44 -1.25 -5.15
CA CYS A 135 -3.04 -0.44 -6.21
C CYS A 135 -2.70 -1.03 -7.57
N SER A 136 -3.66 -1.04 -8.48
CA SER A 136 -3.47 -1.44 -9.88
C SER A 136 -4.48 -0.70 -10.74
N MET A 137 -3.99 0.17 -11.61
CA MET A 137 -4.81 1.01 -12.49
C MET A 137 -4.98 0.33 -13.86
N LEU A 138 -5.80 -0.71 -13.92
CA LEU A 138 -6.22 -1.31 -15.17
C LEU A 138 -7.42 -0.55 -15.71
N VAL A 139 -7.26 0.09 -16.86
CA VAL A 139 -8.27 0.91 -17.52
C VAL A 139 -8.54 0.41 -18.94
N ILE A 140 -9.67 0.81 -19.53
CA ILE A 140 -9.97 0.55 -20.94
C ILE A 140 -9.57 1.81 -21.72
N LYS A 141 -8.60 1.66 -22.59
CA LYS A 141 -8.15 2.69 -23.52
C LYS A 141 -8.28 2.15 -24.95
N ASP A 142 -8.96 2.87 -25.81
CA ASP A 142 -9.16 2.52 -27.22
C ASP A 142 -9.71 1.07 -27.37
N ASN A 143 -10.71 0.71 -26.54
CA ASN A 143 -11.34 -0.62 -26.42
C ASN A 143 -10.39 -1.75 -25.97
N MET A 144 -9.20 -1.46 -25.46
CA MET A 144 -8.23 -2.42 -24.97
C MET A 144 -7.95 -2.21 -23.49
N PRO A 145 -7.83 -3.30 -22.68
CA PRO A 145 -7.39 -3.19 -21.29
C PRO A 145 -5.89 -2.86 -21.24
N VAL A 146 -5.55 -1.75 -20.58
CA VAL A 146 -4.17 -1.26 -20.43
C VAL A 146 -3.93 -0.87 -18.97
N VAL A 147 -2.76 -1.23 -18.44
CA VAL A 147 -2.32 -0.73 -17.14
C VAL A 147 -1.68 0.65 -17.37
N MET A 148 -2.22 1.67 -16.71
CA MET A 148 -1.73 3.04 -16.78
C MET A 148 -1.37 3.56 -15.40
N THR A 149 -0.47 4.53 -15.33
CA THR A 149 -0.19 5.28 -14.10
C THR A 149 -1.19 6.43 -13.93
N ALA A 150 -1.30 6.98 -12.71
CA ALA A 150 -2.14 8.16 -12.45
C ALA A 150 -1.73 9.35 -13.34
N THR A 151 -0.44 9.57 -13.49
CA THR A 151 0.11 10.61 -14.37
C THR A 151 -0.28 10.39 -15.84
N GLU A 152 -0.22 9.15 -16.33
CA GLU A 152 -0.61 8.84 -17.73
C GLU A 152 -2.11 9.02 -17.96
N ILE A 153 -2.95 8.67 -16.97
CA ILE A 153 -4.40 8.88 -17.05
C ILE A 153 -4.71 10.39 -17.16
N ILE A 154 -4.10 11.22 -16.31
CA ILE A 154 -4.30 12.68 -16.36
C ILE A 154 -3.83 13.25 -17.71
N LYS A 155 -2.68 12.83 -18.23
CA LYS A 155 -2.20 13.25 -19.56
C LYS A 155 -3.17 12.87 -20.67
N TYR A 156 -3.72 11.66 -20.62
CA TYR A 156 -4.71 11.20 -21.58
C TYR A 156 -5.98 12.05 -21.55
N TYR A 157 -6.51 12.36 -20.35
CA TYR A 157 -7.71 13.18 -20.23
C TYR A 157 -7.46 14.64 -20.60
N ALA A 158 -6.31 15.22 -20.28
CA ALA A 158 -5.93 16.57 -20.73
C ALA A 158 -5.90 16.68 -22.26
N GLN A 159 -5.34 15.69 -22.94
CA GLN A 159 -5.35 15.63 -24.42
C GLN A 159 -6.77 15.45 -24.96
N LYS A 160 -7.57 14.57 -24.36
CA LYS A 160 -8.95 14.32 -24.74
C LYS A 160 -9.84 15.55 -24.54
N LEU A 161 -9.68 16.27 -23.42
CA LEU A 161 -10.39 17.51 -23.16
C LEU A 161 -10.10 18.55 -24.26
N THR A 162 -8.83 18.73 -24.61
CA THR A 162 -8.42 19.65 -25.68
C THR A 162 -9.05 19.27 -27.03
N ALA A 163 -9.09 17.96 -27.35
CA ALA A 163 -9.73 17.47 -28.58
C ALA A 163 -11.24 17.71 -28.58
N ILE A 164 -11.93 17.43 -27.46
CA ILE A 164 -13.39 17.68 -27.33
C ILE A 164 -13.69 19.17 -27.51
N ILE A 165 -12.95 20.06 -26.85
CA ILE A 165 -13.16 21.52 -26.98
C ILE A 165 -12.94 21.95 -28.44
N LYS A 166 -11.94 21.40 -29.14
CA LYS A 166 -11.72 21.64 -30.54
C LYS A 166 -12.92 21.22 -31.38
N ASP A 167 -13.40 20.00 -31.21
CA ASP A 167 -14.53 19.46 -31.98
C ASP A 167 -15.82 20.25 -31.72
N GLU A 168 -16.08 20.67 -30.47
CA GLU A 168 -17.20 21.54 -30.13
C GLU A 168 -17.11 22.90 -30.84
N LEU A 169 -15.94 23.54 -30.79
CA LEU A 169 -15.72 24.83 -31.47
C LEU A 169 -15.82 24.71 -32.98
N GLU A 170 -15.30 23.65 -33.58
CA GLU A 170 -15.41 23.38 -35.01
C GLU A 170 -16.86 23.09 -35.44
N PHE A 171 -17.61 22.36 -34.62
CA PHE A 171 -19.04 22.14 -34.86
C PHE A 171 -19.84 23.44 -34.79
N GLU A 172 -19.64 24.25 -33.74
CA GLU A 172 -20.29 25.55 -33.60
C GLU A 172 -19.94 26.47 -34.77
N LYS A 173 -18.65 26.47 -35.15
CA LYS A 173 -18.16 27.25 -36.33
C LYS A 173 -18.89 26.86 -37.60
N ARG A 174 -19.04 25.57 -37.91
CA ARG A 174 -19.76 25.10 -39.10
C ARG A 174 -21.19 25.57 -39.08
N LYS A 175 -21.91 25.32 -37.96
CA LYS A 175 -23.30 25.75 -37.80
C LYS A 175 -23.48 27.24 -37.98
N LEU A 176 -22.66 28.06 -37.36
CA LEU A 176 -22.73 29.53 -37.49
C LEU A 176 -22.32 30.01 -38.86
N THR A 177 -21.42 29.30 -39.57
CA THR A 177 -21.04 29.62 -40.92
C THR A 177 -22.20 29.37 -41.88
N ASP A 178 -22.93 28.27 -41.75
CA ASP A 178 -24.11 27.99 -42.55
C ASP A 178 -25.26 28.98 -42.23
N GLU A 179 -25.46 29.31 -40.98
CA GLU A 179 -26.44 30.32 -40.57
C GLU A 179 -26.08 31.71 -41.12
N LEU A 180 -24.79 32.10 -41.05
CA LEU A 180 -24.31 33.36 -41.64
C LEU A 180 -24.57 33.42 -43.14
N HIS A 181 -24.33 32.32 -43.87
CA HIS A 181 -24.62 32.22 -45.28
C HIS A 181 -26.10 32.47 -45.58
N LEU A 182 -27.01 31.72 -44.89
CA LEU A 182 -28.46 31.90 -45.08
C LEU A 182 -28.94 33.31 -44.74
N ARG A 183 -28.50 33.88 -43.59
CA ARG A 183 -28.85 35.23 -43.21
C ARG A 183 -28.34 36.30 -44.19
N THR A 184 -27.15 36.06 -44.79
CA THR A 184 -26.60 36.95 -45.82
C THR A 184 -27.43 36.87 -47.10
N LEU A 185 -27.82 35.64 -47.48
CA LEU A 185 -28.72 35.42 -48.62
C LEU A 185 -30.09 36.10 -48.39
N GLU A 186 -30.73 35.92 -47.26
CA GLU A 186 -32.01 36.58 -46.88
C GLU A 186 -31.88 38.11 -47.00
N ARG A 187 -30.79 38.68 -46.43
CA ARG A 187 -30.53 40.12 -46.49
C ARG A 187 -30.41 40.61 -47.93
N ILE A 188 -29.56 39.99 -48.75
CA ILE A 188 -29.33 40.42 -50.16
C ILE A 188 -30.64 40.27 -50.98
N PHE A 189 -31.32 39.09 -50.79
CA PHE A 189 -32.59 38.83 -51.47
C PHE A 189 -33.64 39.90 -51.26
N VAL A 190 -33.74 40.44 -50.03
CA VAL A 190 -34.71 41.46 -49.64
C VAL A 190 -34.22 42.87 -49.97
N GLU A 191 -32.99 43.26 -49.61
CA GLU A 191 -32.42 44.58 -49.77
C GLU A 191 -32.28 44.96 -51.26
N GLU A 192 -31.74 44.00 -52.06
CA GLU A 192 -31.51 44.17 -53.48
C GLU A 192 -32.73 43.80 -54.35
N ARG A 193 -33.86 43.43 -53.68
CA ARG A 193 -35.14 43.10 -54.31
C ARG A 193 -35.08 41.99 -55.34
N ILE A 194 -34.20 41.00 -55.16
CA ILE A 194 -34.03 39.85 -56.10
C ILE A 194 -35.36 39.13 -56.26
N TYR A 195 -36.25 39.13 -55.25
CA TYR A 195 -37.59 38.58 -55.33
C TYR A 195 -38.44 39.19 -56.47
N LYS A 196 -38.12 40.38 -57.02
CA LYS A 196 -38.83 40.98 -58.17
C LYS A 196 -38.41 40.30 -59.49
N GLU A 197 -37.23 39.76 -59.59
CA GLU A 197 -36.74 39.08 -60.79
C GLU A 197 -37.54 37.80 -61.12
N ILE A 198 -38.31 37.27 -60.16
CA ILE A 198 -39.09 36.03 -60.32
C ILE A 198 -40.54 36.30 -60.74
N GLU A 199 -41.06 37.56 -60.67
CA GLU A 199 -42.47 37.90 -60.94
C GLU A 199 -42.94 37.44 -62.32
N ASN A 200 -42.04 37.46 -63.33
CA ASN A 200 -42.37 37.13 -64.71
C ASN A 200 -41.90 35.70 -65.10
N LYS A 201 -41.50 34.84 -64.20
CA LYS A 201 -41.02 33.47 -64.49
C LYS A 201 -42.20 32.49 -64.36
N ARG A 202 -42.23 31.49 -65.27
CA ARG A 202 -43.35 30.56 -65.34
C ARG A 202 -43.05 29.14 -64.88
N THR A 203 -41.77 28.77 -64.72
CA THR A 203 -41.36 27.44 -64.30
C THR A 203 -40.42 27.51 -63.10
N ALA A 204 -40.41 26.49 -62.26
CA ALA A 204 -39.52 26.41 -61.11
C ALA A 204 -38.03 26.54 -61.47
N GLU A 205 -37.63 25.94 -62.59
CA GLU A 205 -36.26 26.00 -63.13
C GLU A 205 -35.84 27.43 -63.50
N THR A 206 -36.77 28.21 -64.19
CA THR A 206 -36.51 29.60 -64.55
C THR A 206 -36.50 30.52 -63.35
N VAL A 207 -37.30 30.24 -62.34
CA VAL A 207 -37.31 30.92 -61.05
C VAL A 207 -35.98 30.71 -60.33
N ALA A 208 -35.56 29.42 -60.17
CA ALA A 208 -34.29 29.10 -59.50
C ALA A 208 -33.09 29.75 -60.22
N LYS A 209 -33.06 29.70 -61.56
CA LYS A 209 -32.02 30.33 -62.34
C LYS A 209 -32.01 31.86 -62.13
N ALA A 210 -33.18 32.54 -62.18
CA ALA A 210 -33.25 33.97 -61.96
C ALA A 210 -32.77 34.39 -60.56
N VAL A 211 -33.13 33.63 -59.53
CA VAL A 211 -32.60 33.87 -58.17
C VAL A 211 -31.11 33.74 -58.12
N LYS A 212 -30.53 32.61 -58.63
CA LYS A 212 -29.09 32.42 -58.67
C LYS A 212 -28.34 33.48 -59.45
N ASP A 213 -28.90 33.90 -60.61
CA ASP A 213 -28.33 34.97 -61.45
C ASP A 213 -28.36 36.32 -60.72
N GLY A 214 -29.41 36.64 -59.95
CA GLY A 214 -29.52 37.82 -59.11
C GLY A 214 -28.45 37.92 -58.03
N PHE A 215 -27.93 36.80 -57.55
CA PHE A 215 -26.82 36.77 -56.56
C PHE A 215 -25.42 36.93 -57.19
N LYS A 216 -25.25 36.82 -58.48
CA LYS A 216 -23.92 36.91 -59.16
C LYS A 216 -23.15 38.20 -58.79
N PRO A 217 -23.73 39.40 -58.73
CA PRO A 217 -23.03 40.64 -58.36
C PRO A 217 -22.51 40.61 -56.93
N PHE A 218 -23.16 39.83 -56.05
CA PHE A 218 -22.87 39.78 -54.61
C PHE A 218 -22.01 38.57 -54.21
N LYS A 219 -21.44 37.81 -55.15
CA LYS A 219 -20.65 36.61 -54.91
C LYS A 219 -19.52 36.84 -53.90
N ALA A 220 -18.93 38.03 -53.85
CA ALA A 220 -17.87 38.37 -52.90
C ALA A 220 -18.34 38.43 -51.43
N GLU A 221 -19.67 38.63 -51.18
CA GLU A 221 -20.25 38.62 -49.83
C GLU A 221 -20.69 37.24 -49.37
N LEU A 222 -20.78 36.27 -50.30
CA LEU A 222 -21.27 34.92 -50.01
C LEU A 222 -20.11 34.02 -49.57
N ILE A 223 -20.39 33.11 -48.70
CA ILE A 223 -19.43 32.09 -48.18
C ILE A 223 -19.27 30.96 -49.19
N ARG A 224 -20.36 30.59 -49.87
CA ARG A 224 -20.40 29.56 -50.93
C ARG A 224 -21.38 29.98 -52.04
N ASP A 225 -21.34 29.30 -53.15
CA ASP A 225 -22.31 29.52 -54.22
C ASP A 225 -23.74 29.11 -53.77
N VAL A 226 -24.76 29.76 -54.32
CA VAL A 226 -26.18 29.52 -53.95
C VAL A 226 -26.62 28.16 -54.48
N SER A 227 -27.03 27.29 -53.58
CA SER A 227 -27.56 25.95 -53.90
C SER A 227 -29.06 26.01 -54.23
N ASP A 228 -29.61 24.88 -54.72
CA ASP A 228 -31.05 24.78 -54.96
C ASP A 228 -31.85 24.81 -53.63
N GLU A 229 -31.29 24.22 -52.59
CA GLU A 229 -31.87 24.27 -51.21
C GLU A 229 -31.93 25.71 -50.68
N ASP A 230 -30.89 26.51 -50.94
CA ASP A 230 -30.90 27.94 -50.57
C ASP A 230 -31.96 28.70 -51.30
N VAL A 231 -32.19 28.42 -52.61
CA VAL A 231 -33.28 29.02 -53.39
C VAL A 231 -34.62 28.65 -52.81
N GLU A 232 -34.88 27.36 -52.50
CA GLU A 232 -36.11 26.96 -51.87
C GLU A 232 -36.36 27.65 -50.54
N HIS A 233 -35.33 27.80 -49.70
CA HIS A 233 -35.38 28.55 -48.46
C HIS A 233 -35.77 30.01 -48.67
N LEU A 234 -35.18 30.70 -49.65
CA LEU A 234 -35.45 32.08 -49.97
C LEU A 234 -36.88 32.28 -50.46
N LEU A 235 -37.42 31.36 -51.26
CA LEU A 235 -38.80 31.42 -51.77
C LEU A 235 -39.86 31.20 -50.70
N GLN A 236 -39.48 30.61 -49.56
CA GLN A 236 -40.37 30.43 -48.39
C GLN A 236 -40.42 31.66 -47.48
N ILE A 237 -39.65 32.72 -47.76
CA ILE A 237 -39.62 33.93 -46.91
C ILE A 237 -40.99 34.65 -46.97
N PRO A 238 -41.68 34.80 -45.82
CA PRO A 238 -42.97 35.52 -45.77
C PRO A 238 -42.82 36.98 -46.16
N ILE A 239 -43.75 37.52 -46.90
CA ILE A 239 -43.79 38.95 -47.36
C ILE A 239 -43.62 39.92 -46.16
N ARG A 240 -44.13 39.60 -44.98
CA ARG A 240 -43.95 40.43 -43.79
C ARG A 240 -42.50 40.66 -43.37
N ARG A 241 -41.57 39.77 -43.74
CA ARG A 241 -40.11 39.88 -43.44
C ARG A 241 -39.37 40.87 -44.37
N ILE A 242 -40.09 41.46 -45.34
CA ILE A 242 -39.54 42.47 -46.25
C ILE A 242 -39.62 43.86 -45.59
N SER A 243 -40.07 43.98 -44.33
CA SER A 243 -40.17 45.25 -43.64
C SER A 243 -38.76 45.76 -43.19
N LEU A 244 -38.65 47.10 -43.08
CA LEU A 244 -37.42 47.74 -42.59
C LEU A 244 -37.02 47.28 -41.22
N PHE A 245 -37.98 46.92 -40.39
CA PHE A 245 -37.75 46.38 -39.02
C PHE A 245 -37.06 45.00 -39.08
N ASP A 246 -37.50 44.11 -39.95
CA ASP A 246 -36.93 42.77 -40.09
C ASP A 246 -35.54 42.81 -40.75
N ILE A 247 -35.31 43.74 -41.67
CA ILE A 247 -33.99 43.99 -42.26
C ILE A 247 -33.00 44.42 -41.19
N GLN A 248 -33.35 45.37 -40.33
CA GLN A 248 -32.48 45.82 -39.26
C GLN A 248 -32.14 44.65 -38.28
N LYS A 249 -33.14 43.88 -37.89
CA LYS A 249 -32.97 42.72 -37.05
C LYS A 249 -32.02 41.66 -37.67
N ASN A 250 -32.17 41.42 -38.97
CA ASN A 250 -31.29 40.50 -39.68
C ASN A 250 -29.82 41.01 -39.66
N ARG A 251 -29.58 42.29 -39.86
CA ARG A 251 -28.26 42.93 -39.81
C ARG A 251 -27.62 42.75 -38.42
N GLU A 252 -28.38 42.92 -37.36
CA GLU A 252 -27.94 42.72 -35.98
C GLU A 252 -27.55 41.24 -35.74
N GLN A 253 -28.35 40.29 -36.23
CA GLN A 253 -28.06 38.87 -36.14
C GLN A 253 -26.77 38.48 -36.91
N VAL A 254 -26.61 38.98 -38.16
CA VAL A 254 -25.41 38.79 -38.97
C VAL A 254 -24.18 39.34 -38.25
N LYS A 255 -24.30 40.51 -37.60
CA LYS A 255 -23.20 41.07 -36.81
C LYS A 255 -22.84 40.17 -35.63
N ALA A 256 -23.84 39.74 -34.85
CA ALA A 256 -23.63 38.85 -33.69
C ALA A 256 -22.95 37.54 -34.12
N ILE A 257 -23.39 36.92 -35.22
CA ILE A 257 -22.78 35.69 -35.75
C ILE A 257 -21.32 35.93 -36.15
N LYS A 258 -21.03 37.02 -36.83
CA LYS A 258 -19.66 37.39 -37.22
C LYS A 258 -18.75 37.61 -36.02
N ASP A 259 -19.24 38.27 -34.97
CA ASP A 259 -18.50 38.50 -33.74
C ASP A 259 -18.27 37.17 -33.00
N ARG A 260 -19.27 36.28 -32.94
CA ARG A 260 -19.09 34.93 -32.37
C ARG A 260 -18.10 34.09 -33.16
N LEU A 261 -18.11 34.12 -34.51
CA LEU A 261 -17.15 33.42 -35.35
C LEU A 261 -15.72 33.94 -35.14
N LYS A 262 -15.52 35.26 -34.92
CA LYS A 262 -14.21 35.81 -34.56
C LYS A 262 -13.71 35.22 -33.25
N GLU A 263 -14.59 35.17 -32.25
CA GLU A 263 -14.27 34.61 -30.94
C GLU A 263 -13.92 33.11 -31.04
N ILE A 264 -14.70 32.31 -31.78
CA ILE A 264 -14.40 30.89 -32.03
C ILE A 264 -13.06 30.73 -32.73
N ASN A 265 -12.76 31.54 -33.75
CA ASN A 265 -11.47 31.48 -34.44
C ASN A 265 -10.30 31.87 -33.51
N ARG A 266 -10.49 32.80 -32.58
CA ARG A 266 -9.51 33.15 -31.55
C ARG A 266 -9.28 31.94 -30.61
N ARG A 267 -10.36 31.30 -30.13
CA ARG A 267 -10.31 30.13 -29.22
C ARG A 267 -9.70 28.91 -29.87
N LEU A 268 -9.96 28.67 -31.16
CA LEU A 268 -9.34 27.58 -31.92
C LEU A 268 -7.80 27.74 -32.08
N LYS A 269 -7.27 28.97 -31.95
CA LYS A 269 -5.82 29.23 -31.95
C LYS A 269 -5.16 28.97 -30.62
N ASP A 270 -5.96 28.98 -29.50
CA ASP A 270 -5.48 28.75 -28.13
C ASP A 270 -6.36 27.72 -27.39
N LEU A 271 -6.32 26.50 -27.87
CA LEU A 271 -7.09 25.40 -27.28
C LEU A 271 -6.64 25.07 -25.84
N THR A 272 -5.34 25.23 -25.55
CA THR A 272 -4.78 25.04 -24.21
C THR A 272 -5.36 26.05 -23.24
N GLY A 273 -5.39 27.34 -23.60
CA GLY A 273 -6.03 28.36 -22.78
C GLY A 273 -7.51 28.08 -22.54
N CYS A 274 -8.24 27.64 -23.57
CA CYS A 274 -9.66 27.27 -23.44
C CYS A 274 -9.88 26.10 -22.48
N ALA A 275 -9.01 25.08 -22.52
CA ALA A 275 -9.10 23.95 -21.59
C ALA A 275 -8.80 24.37 -20.15
N VAL A 276 -7.80 25.24 -19.94
CA VAL A 276 -7.50 25.81 -18.62
C VAL A 276 -8.65 26.64 -18.10
N GLU A 277 -9.23 27.55 -18.92
CA GLU A 277 -10.42 28.32 -18.53
C GLU A 277 -11.60 27.43 -18.11
N TYR A 278 -11.81 26.31 -18.81
CA TYR A 278 -12.86 25.35 -18.51
C TYR A 278 -12.63 24.70 -17.12
N LEU A 279 -11.41 24.23 -16.85
CA LEU A 279 -11.05 23.60 -15.58
C LEU A 279 -11.07 24.59 -14.41
N ASP A 280 -10.57 25.81 -14.61
CA ASP A 280 -10.65 26.89 -13.61
C ASP A 280 -12.12 27.25 -13.30
N GLY A 281 -12.96 27.31 -14.34
CA GLY A 281 -14.42 27.51 -14.18
C GLY A 281 -15.07 26.39 -13.38
N MET A 282 -14.65 25.14 -13.55
CA MET A 282 -15.09 24.00 -12.71
C MET A 282 -14.65 24.18 -11.24
N LEU A 283 -13.40 24.52 -11.00
CA LEU A 283 -12.89 24.79 -9.65
C LEU A 283 -13.69 25.90 -8.96
N ASP A 284 -13.95 26.99 -9.65
CA ASP A 284 -14.73 28.12 -9.09
C ASP A 284 -16.20 27.75 -8.82
N LYS A 285 -16.77 26.88 -9.65
CA LYS A 285 -18.11 26.34 -9.43
C LYS A 285 -18.14 25.48 -8.17
N PHE A 286 -17.20 24.57 -8.00
CA PHE A 286 -17.12 23.71 -6.80
C PHE A 286 -16.80 24.49 -5.53
N LYS A 287 -15.96 25.53 -5.58
CA LYS A 287 -15.74 26.45 -4.44
C LYS A 287 -17.03 27.07 -3.90
N LYS A 288 -18.02 27.31 -4.78
CA LYS A 288 -19.29 27.91 -4.41
C LYS A 288 -20.33 26.90 -3.92
N ILE A 289 -20.36 25.70 -4.52
CA ILE A 289 -21.42 24.70 -4.29
C ILE A 289 -21.03 23.73 -3.19
N ALA A 290 -19.78 23.25 -3.17
CA ALA A 290 -19.30 22.18 -2.30
C ALA A 290 -17.81 22.38 -1.95
N PRO A 291 -17.47 23.42 -1.18
CA PRO A 291 -16.07 23.74 -0.84
C PRO A 291 -15.37 22.63 -0.04
N GLU A 292 -16.12 21.77 0.64
CA GLU A 292 -15.62 20.62 1.38
C GLU A 292 -14.96 19.57 0.48
N LEU A 293 -15.45 19.38 -0.75
CA LEU A 293 -14.86 18.43 -1.72
C LEU A 293 -13.48 18.85 -2.23
N LEU A 294 -13.10 20.10 -2.01
CA LEU A 294 -11.81 20.64 -2.41
C LEU A 294 -10.75 20.53 -1.32
N LYS A 295 -11.15 20.17 -0.09
CA LYS A 295 -10.22 19.97 1.02
C LYS A 295 -9.64 18.56 0.96
N ARG A 296 -8.32 18.46 1.21
CA ARG A 296 -7.68 17.16 1.40
C ARG A 296 -8.03 16.63 2.79
N ASN A 297 -8.47 15.37 2.84
CA ASN A 297 -8.85 14.70 4.08
C ASN A 297 -7.69 13.91 4.68
N THR A 298 -6.88 13.29 3.84
CA THR A 298 -5.81 12.36 4.25
C THR A 298 -4.49 13.07 4.47
N THR A 299 -3.80 12.76 5.56
CA THR A 299 -2.45 13.27 5.84
C THR A 299 -1.39 12.30 5.29
N VAL A 300 -0.49 12.80 4.44
CA VAL A 300 0.64 12.02 3.93
C VAL A 300 1.78 12.04 4.95
N ALA A 301 2.23 10.87 5.37
CA ALA A 301 3.33 10.70 6.31
C ALA A 301 4.22 9.52 5.88
N LYS A 302 5.48 9.51 6.31
CA LYS A 302 6.31 8.32 6.20
C LYS A 302 6.21 7.54 7.50
N PHE A 303 5.90 6.27 7.39
CA PHE A 303 5.86 5.41 8.56
C PHE A 303 7.22 4.74 8.77
N SER A 304 7.72 4.78 10.01
CA SER A 304 8.75 3.83 10.42
C SER A 304 8.15 2.43 10.31
N ALA A 305 8.90 1.50 9.75
CA ALA A 305 8.50 0.09 9.78
C ALA A 305 8.33 -0.27 11.26
N THR A 306 7.09 -0.52 11.67
CA THR A 306 6.80 -1.06 13.00
C THR A 306 7.31 -2.49 12.94
N ASP A 307 8.48 -2.76 13.52
CA ASP A 307 8.96 -4.13 13.63
C ASP A 307 8.01 -4.83 14.63
N VAL A 308 7.11 -5.65 14.06
CA VAL A 308 6.15 -6.44 14.83
C VAL A 308 6.86 -7.23 15.94
N LYS A 309 8.13 -7.61 15.72
CA LYS A 309 8.94 -8.29 16.71
C LYS A 309 9.41 -7.37 17.85
N GLU A 310 9.68 -6.07 17.57
CA GLU A 310 10.05 -5.10 18.63
C GLU A 310 8.84 -4.69 19.46
N VAL A 311 7.69 -4.49 18.83
CA VAL A 311 6.44 -4.14 19.53
C VAL A 311 5.89 -5.33 20.32
N ALA A 312 6.12 -6.55 19.84
CA ALA A 312 5.74 -7.79 20.50
C ALA A 312 6.64 -8.16 21.70
N ARG A 313 7.70 -7.43 21.97
CA ARG A 313 8.50 -7.60 23.19
C ARG A 313 7.69 -7.20 24.44
N GLN A 314 6.66 -7.99 24.71
CA GLN A 314 6.24 -8.17 26.09
C GLN A 314 7.36 -8.98 26.72
N ASP A 315 8.11 -8.38 27.63
CA ASP A 315 9.15 -9.04 28.40
C ASP A 315 8.54 -10.08 29.33
N LEU A 316 8.05 -11.19 28.75
CA LEU A 316 7.60 -12.34 29.51
C LEU A 316 8.82 -13.09 30.03
N SER A 317 8.85 -13.40 31.31
CA SER A 317 9.92 -14.19 31.91
C SER A 317 9.73 -15.66 31.59
N LEU A 318 10.59 -16.25 30.74
CA LEU A 318 10.66 -17.68 30.57
C LEU A 318 11.35 -18.28 31.79
N ARG A 319 10.70 -19.22 32.46
CA ARG A 319 11.19 -19.86 33.70
C ARG A 319 11.31 -21.36 33.53
N TYR A 320 12.25 -21.93 34.29
CA TYR A 320 12.43 -23.36 34.39
C TYR A 320 12.52 -23.76 35.87
N ASP A 321 11.74 -24.77 36.28
CA ASP A 321 11.72 -25.24 37.65
C ASP A 321 12.44 -26.58 37.83
N GLU A 322 12.74 -26.91 39.10
CA GLU A 322 13.41 -28.16 39.46
C GLU A 322 12.57 -29.43 39.19
N LYS A 323 11.27 -29.26 38.97
CA LYS A 323 10.34 -30.33 38.60
C LYS A 323 10.41 -30.68 37.13
N GLY A 324 11.07 -29.85 36.31
CA GLY A 324 11.25 -30.06 34.87
C GLY A 324 10.24 -29.32 34.00
N TYR A 325 9.57 -28.27 34.51
CA TYR A 325 8.65 -27.44 33.74
C TYR A 325 9.34 -26.18 33.21
N LEU A 326 9.20 -25.96 31.93
CA LEU A 326 9.65 -24.77 31.20
C LEU A 326 8.42 -23.97 30.73
N GLY A 327 8.38 -22.67 30.92
CA GLY A 327 7.29 -21.83 30.43
C GLY A 327 7.19 -20.45 31.07
N ILE A 328 6.28 -19.64 30.56
CA ILE A 328 6.01 -18.29 31.11
C ILE A 328 5.10 -18.30 32.33
N ASN A 329 4.26 -19.33 32.46
CA ASN A 329 3.34 -19.53 33.59
C ASN A 329 3.86 -20.57 34.61
N VAL A 330 5.17 -20.75 34.72
CA VAL A 330 5.79 -21.60 35.73
C VAL A 330 5.92 -20.82 37.03
N SER A 331 5.21 -21.28 38.05
CA SER A 331 5.27 -20.68 39.38
C SER A 331 6.51 -21.21 40.14
N GLY A 332 7.49 -20.38 40.33
CA GLY A 332 8.79 -20.72 40.90
C GLY A 332 9.86 -21.03 39.84
N GLY A 333 11.05 -21.51 40.29
CA GLY A 333 12.16 -21.76 39.38
C GLY A 333 12.97 -20.52 39.02
N SER A 334 14.07 -20.76 38.31
CA SER A 334 14.96 -19.68 37.81
C SER A 334 14.40 -19.03 36.55
N GLU A 335 14.52 -17.70 36.45
CA GLU A 335 14.28 -16.98 35.19
C GLU A 335 15.47 -17.24 34.27
N LEU A 336 15.19 -17.75 33.06
CA LEU A 336 16.21 -18.04 32.07
C LEU A 336 16.49 -16.83 31.19
N MET A 337 15.43 -16.21 30.66
CA MET A 337 15.53 -15.07 29.75
C MET A 337 14.18 -14.37 29.61
N LYS A 338 14.20 -13.15 29.07
CA LYS A 338 13.01 -12.44 28.60
C LYS A 338 12.66 -12.90 27.19
N VAL A 339 11.40 -13.20 26.96
CA VAL A 339 10.88 -13.70 25.68
C VAL A 339 9.60 -12.98 25.28
N SER A 340 9.33 -12.94 23.99
CA SER A 340 8.04 -12.55 23.43
C SER A 340 7.17 -13.80 23.19
N PRO A 341 5.83 -13.69 23.22
CA PRO A 341 4.92 -14.77 22.82
C PRO A 341 5.16 -15.30 21.40
N TYR A 342 5.85 -14.54 20.55
CA TYR A 342 6.14 -14.88 19.16
C TYR A 342 7.55 -15.41 18.93
N ASP A 343 8.35 -15.46 20.00
CA ASP A 343 9.67 -16.03 19.91
C ASP A 343 9.57 -17.55 19.81
N ARG A 344 10.60 -18.12 19.26
CA ARG A 344 10.84 -19.56 19.27
C ARG A 344 12.04 -19.83 20.14
N ILE A 345 11.97 -20.90 20.88
CA ILE A 345 13.03 -21.32 21.75
C ILE A 345 13.56 -22.70 21.34
N ILE A 346 14.83 -22.88 21.52
CA ILE A 346 15.49 -24.19 21.53
C ILE A 346 15.78 -24.55 22.99
N TYR A 347 15.48 -25.75 23.35
CA TYR A 347 15.96 -26.33 24.62
C TYR A 347 16.61 -27.68 24.39
N VAL A 348 17.67 -27.96 25.16
CA VAL A 348 18.44 -29.21 25.11
C VAL A 348 18.29 -29.91 26.45
N ARG A 349 17.71 -31.10 26.41
CA ARG A 349 17.50 -31.95 27.59
C ARG A 349 18.81 -32.58 28.06
N LYS A 350 18.82 -33.12 29.30
CA LYS A 350 19.99 -33.74 29.87
C LYS A 350 20.55 -34.92 29.05
N ASN A 351 19.69 -35.63 28.34
CA ASN A 351 20.09 -36.74 27.44
C ASN A 351 20.65 -36.29 26.09
N GLY A 352 20.83 -34.96 25.86
CA GLY A 352 21.31 -34.41 24.60
C GLY A 352 20.27 -34.28 23.50
N MET A 353 19.02 -34.55 23.80
CA MET A 353 17.90 -34.34 22.89
C MET A 353 17.50 -32.86 22.87
N TYR A 354 17.33 -32.28 21.70
CA TYR A 354 16.88 -30.89 21.56
C TYR A 354 15.59 -30.79 20.77
N THR A 355 14.78 -29.80 21.13
CA THR A 355 13.53 -29.46 20.46
C THR A 355 13.43 -27.96 20.27
N ILE A 356 12.86 -27.51 19.14
CA ILE A 356 12.54 -26.13 18.89
C ILE A 356 11.03 -25.98 18.87
N THR A 357 10.52 -25.07 19.70
CA THR A 357 9.08 -24.84 19.88
C THR A 357 8.78 -23.35 20.02
N ASP A 358 7.52 -22.95 19.86
CA ASP A 358 7.07 -21.63 20.28
C ASP A 358 7.18 -21.53 21.81
N VAL A 359 7.20 -20.29 22.34
CA VAL A 359 7.31 -20.08 23.80
C VAL A 359 6.11 -20.73 24.50
N PRO A 360 6.31 -21.75 25.36
CA PRO A 360 5.20 -22.46 25.99
C PRO A 360 4.68 -21.72 27.22
N ASP A 361 3.38 -21.84 27.47
CA ASP A 361 2.80 -21.41 28.75
C ASP A 361 3.37 -22.24 29.93
N LYS A 362 3.35 -23.52 29.79
CA LYS A 362 3.92 -24.49 30.76
C LYS A 362 4.10 -25.85 30.08
N LEU A 363 5.34 -26.24 29.85
CA LEU A 363 5.71 -27.48 29.17
C LEU A 363 6.61 -28.34 30.10
N PHE A 364 6.28 -29.60 30.29
CA PHE A 364 7.18 -30.53 30.93
C PHE A 364 8.24 -31.02 29.93
N ILE A 365 9.52 -30.78 30.24
CA ILE A 365 10.65 -31.15 29.36
C ILE A 365 11.57 -32.20 29.95
N ASP A 366 11.49 -32.47 31.22
CA ASP A 366 12.30 -33.39 32.03
C ASP A 366 13.15 -32.66 33.06
N LYS A 367 13.66 -33.44 34.07
CA LYS A 367 14.58 -32.91 35.06
C LYS A 367 15.99 -32.78 34.53
N GLY A 368 16.50 -31.58 34.55
CA GLY A 368 17.81 -31.22 34.05
C GLY A 368 17.78 -30.82 32.57
N MET A 369 18.24 -29.61 32.31
CA MET A 369 18.35 -29.01 31.02
C MET A 369 19.78 -28.48 30.83
N TRP A 370 20.39 -28.75 29.69
CA TRP A 370 21.71 -28.25 29.38
C TRP A 370 21.71 -26.82 28.87
N PHE A 371 20.67 -26.48 28.06
CA PHE A 371 20.68 -25.26 27.29
C PHE A 371 19.27 -24.82 26.93
N CYS A 372 19.00 -23.52 27.01
CA CYS A 372 17.81 -22.91 26.47
C CYS A 372 18.16 -21.53 25.90
N ALA A 373 17.75 -21.25 24.67
CA ALA A 373 17.99 -19.97 24.01
C ALA A 373 16.90 -19.66 22.98
N LEU A 374 16.90 -18.42 22.45
CA LEU A 374 16.05 -18.05 21.33
C LEU A 374 16.50 -18.79 20.05
N ALA A 375 15.55 -19.40 19.34
CA ALA A 375 15.77 -20.09 18.08
C ALA A 375 15.64 -19.15 16.88
N ASP A 376 16.52 -18.16 16.80
CA ASP A 376 16.58 -17.24 15.67
C ASP A 376 17.07 -17.96 14.41
N LYS A 377 16.38 -17.74 13.26
CA LYS A 377 16.70 -18.42 11.99
C LYS A 377 18.06 -18.06 11.41
N GLU A 378 18.61 -16.90 11.74
CA GLU A 378 19.90 -16.42 11.22
C GLU A 378 21.04 -16.72 12.19
N LYS A 379 20.77 -16.74 13.50
CA LYS A 379 21.79 -16.94 14.55
C LYS A 379 21.99 -18.40 14.90
N LEU A 380 20.91 -19.17 15.09
CA LEU A 380 20.98 -20.57 15.51
C LEU A 380 21.79 -21.47 14.53
N PRO A 381 21.68 -21.33 13.19
CA PRO A 381 22.53 -22.10 12.26
C PRO A 381 24.02 -21.78 12.35
N LYS A 382 24.37 -20.61 12.90
CA LYS A 382 25.78 -20.20 13.10
C LYS A 382 26.32 -20.63 14.47
N GLN A 383 25.44 -21.01 15.39
CA GLN A 383 25.83 -21.43 16.73
C GLN A 383 26.50 -22.80 16.69
N LEU A 384 27.70 -22.90 17.27
CA LEU A 384 28.44 -24.16 17.42
C LEU A 384 28.01 -24.82 18.71
N PHE A 385 27.77 -26.12 18.64
CA PHE A 385 27.57 -27.00 19.78
C PHE A 385 28.68 -27.99 19.86
N THR A 386 29.36 -28.07 21.00
CA THR A 386 30.33 -29.12 21.32
C THR A 386 29.72 -30.06 22.35
N VAL A 387 29.57 -31.31 21.99
CA VAL A 387 28.98 -32.35 22.82
C VAL A 387 30.03 -33.41 23.13
N ILE A 388 30.22 -33.64 24.43
CA ILE A 388 31.09 -34.70 24.94
C ILE A 388 30.17 -35.75 25.57
N PHE A 389 30.29 -36.99 25.09
CA PHE A 389 29.42 -38.09 25.49
C PHE A 389 30.21 -39.36 25.61
N LYS A 390 29.76 -40.32 26.39
CA LYS A 390 30.35 -41.65 26.54
C LYS A 390 29.36 -42.74 26.13
N ASP A 391 29.91 -43.81 25.62
CA ASP A 391 29.17 -45.03 25.37
C ASP A 391 28.95 -45.76 26.71
N PRO A 392 27.73 -46.05 27.10
CA PRO A 392 27.45 -46.72 28.39
C PRO A 392 27.98 -48.15 28.47
N GLU A 393 28.18 -48.84 27.33
CA GLU A 393 28.69 -50.22 27.30
C GLU A 393 30.21 -50.25 27.46
N THR A 394 30.92 -49.35 26.79
CA THR A 394 32.39 -49.36 26.79
C THR A 394 32.98 -48.35 27.79
N GLY A 395 32.23 -47.37 28.21
CA GLY A 395 32.70 -46.28 29.05
C GLY A 395 33.60 -45.26 28.31
N TYR A 396 33.81 -45.42 26.97
CA TYR A 396 34.72 -44.56 26.20
C TYR A 396 34.06 -43.27 25.80
N ALA A 397 34.78 -42.16 25.99
CA ALA A 397 34.27 -40.84 25.62
C ALA A 397 34.56 -40.49 24.15
N SER A 398 33.62 -39.75 23.59
CA SER A 398 33.70 -39.13 22.26
C SER A 398 33.34 -37.67 22.30
N ILE A 399 33.86 -36.89 21.38
CA ILE A 399 33.50 -35.47 21.17
C ILE A 399 32.88 -35.27 19.79
N LYS A 400 31.88 -34.40 19.71
CA LYS A 400 31.27 -33.99 18.47
C LYS A 400 31.05 -32.49 18.50
N ARG A 401 31.52 -31.81 17.47
CA ARG A 401 31.26 -30.37 17.25
C ARG A 401 30.37 -30.24 16.04
N CYS A 402 29.21 -29.64 16.18
CA CYS A 402 28.22 -29.55 15.11
C CYS A 402 27.37 -28.28 15.21
N ARG A 403 26.75 -27.91 14.09
CA ARG A 403 25.76 -26.82 14.01
C ARG A 403 24.39 -27.38 13.63
N ILE A 404 23.34 -26.63 13.90
CA ILE A 404 21.95 -26.99 13.56
C ILE A 404 21.52 -26.17 12.34
N PRO A 405 21.73 -26.67 11.10
CA PRO A 405 21.47 -25.88 9.90
C PRO A 405 19.98 -25.68 9.58
N SER A 406 19.12 -26.61 10.02
CA SER A 406 17.68 -26.58 9.79
C SER A 406 16.94 -27.44 10.81
N TRP A 407 15.68 -27.14 11.01
CA TRP A 407 14.82 -27.86 11.96
C TRP A 407 13.34 -27.85 11.54
N ILE A 408 12.60 -28.78 12.11
CA ILE A 408 11.13 -28.80 12.07
C ILE A 408 10.63 -28.51 13.49
N MET A 409 9.64 -27.65 13.63
CA MET A 409 9.05 -27.28 14.92
C MET A 409 8.46 -28.49 15.61
N ASN A 410 8.57 -28.52 16.95
CA ASN A 410 8.00 -29.55 17.83
C ASN A 410 8.47 -30.97 17.49
N ARG A 411 9.67 -31.09 16.88
CA ARG A 411 10.28 -32.37 16.61
C ARG A 411 11.58 -32.51 17.39
N ASP A 412 11.77 -33.71 17.99
CA ASP A 412 12.95 -34.05 18.75
C ASP A 412 14.11 -34.47 17.84
N TYR A 413 15.30 -34.01 18.15
CA TYR A 413 16.56 -34.30 17.47
C TYR A 413 17.63 -34.58 18.51
N PHE A 414 18.70 -35.28 18.13
CA PHE A 414 19.82 -35.62 18.99
C PHE A 414 21.08 -34.85 18.61
N LEU A 415 21.75 -34.23 19.60
CA LEU A 415 23.09 -33.69 19.45
C LEU A 415 24.16 -34.79 19.58
N ALA A 416 23.97 -35.71 20.52
CA ALA A 416 24.76 -36.94 20.60
C ALA A 416 24.04 -38.09 19.86
N PRO A 417 24.72 -39.16 19.45
CA PRO A 417 24.04 -40.37 18.97
C PRO A 417 23.09 -40.94 20.02
N ASP A 418 22.02 -41.59 19.55
CA ASP A 418 21.03 -42.19 20.46
C ASP A 418 21.67 -43.29 21.34
N GLY A 419 21.23 -43.36 22.59
CA GLY A 419 21.74 -44.28 23.57
C GLY A 419 23.05 -43.88 24.26
N MET A 420 23.66 -42.76 23.89
CA MET A 420 24.90 -42.28 24.51
C MET A 420 24.59 -41.45 25.76
N GLU A 421 25.47 -41.56 26.76
CA GLU A 421 25.41 -40.72 27.97
C GLU A 421 26.13 -39.39 27.74
N VAL A 422 25.42 -38.30 27.80
CA VAL A 422 25.99 -36.96 27.60
C VAL A 422 26.70 -36.50 28.87
N LEU A 423 28.00 -36.25 28.76
CA LEU A 423 28.85 -35.78 29.85
C LEU A 423 28.87 -34.26 29.95
N HIS A 424 28.89 -33.54 28.77
CA HIS A 424 28.92 -32.09 28.74
C HIS A 424 28.46 -31.57 27.38
N ILE A 425 27.79 -30.42 27.39
CA ILE A 425 27.45 -29.64 26.18
C ILE A 425 27.94 -28.21 26.40
N ASP A 426 28.64 -27.67 25.42
CA ASP A 426 29.15 -26.29 25.43
C ASP A 426 28.92 -25.59 24.10
N THR A 427 28.69 -24.31 24.14
CA THR A 427 28.46 -23.44 22.96
C THR A 427 29.64 -22.54 22.65
N ARG A 428 30.69 -22.57 23.48
CA ARG A 428 31.91 -21.80 23.25
C ARG A 428 32.74 -22.43 22.12
N GLU A 429 33.31 -21.60 21.29
CA GLU A 429 34.18 -22.08 20.19
C GLU A 429 35.49 -22.68 20.69
N LYS A 430 36.01 -22.15 21.81
CA LYS A 430 37.30 -22.55 22.40
C LYS A 430 37.17 -22.77 23.88
N PHE A 431 37.45 -23.93 24.34
CA PHE A 431 37.58 -24.27 25.77
C PHE A 431 38.44 -25.52 25.95
N THR A 432 38.87 -25.77 27.16
CA THR A 432 39.63 -26.97 27.53
C THR A 432 38.85 -27.78 28.55
N PHE A 433 39.05 -29.09 28.49
CA PHE A 433 38.46 -30.01 29.43
C PHE A 433 39.39 -31.15 29.76
N THR A 434 39.23 -31.75 30.94
CA THR A 434 40.00 -32.88 31.43
C THR A 434 39.04 -34.04 31.65
N LEU A 435 39.37 -35.21 31.10
CA LEU A 435 38.68 -36.46 31.39
C LEU A 435 39.45 -37.17 32.49
N ASN A 436 38.72 -37.58 33.53
CA ASN A 436 39.23 -38.42 34.58
C ASN A 436 38.80 -39.85 34.30
N TYR A 437 39.72 -40.78 34.37
CA TYR A 437 39.47 -42.18 34.06
C TYR A 437 39.26 -43.04 35.30
N VAL A 438 38.46 -44.09 35.12
CA VAL A 438 38.29 -45.11 36.14
C VAL A 438 39.62 -45.78 36.49
N LYS A 439 40.00 -45.76 37.74
CA LYS A 439 41.25 -46.35 38.21
C LYS A 439 41.22 -47.88 38.03
N LYS A 440 42.04 -48.40 37.14
CA LYS A 440 42.21 -49.85 36.90
C LYS A 440 43.64 -50.28 37.25
N PRO A 441 43.83 -51.51 37.78
CA PRO A 441 45.18 -52.06 38.04
C PRO A 441 46.01 -52.02 36.78
N ARG A 442 47.24 -51.50 36.85
CA ARG A 442 48.21 -51.34 35.76
C ARG A 442 47.96 -50.19 34.75
N VAL A 443 46.92 -49.39 34.90
CA VAL A 443 46.74 -48.20 34.08
C VAL A 443 47.39 -47.02 34.78
N LYS A 444 48.40 -46.41 34.16
CA LYS A 444 49.13 -45.26 34.74
C LYS A 444 48.46 -43.89 34.41
N ILE A 445 47.66 -43.82 33.34
CA ILE A 445 46.98 -42.59 32.91
C ILE A 445 45.68 -42.48 33.68
N THR A 446 45.60 -41.50 34.57
CA THR A 446 44.43 -41.24 35.38
C THR A 446 43.60 -40.07 34.88
N GLU A 447 44.22 -39.20 34.12
CA GLU A 447 43.57 -38.03 33.51
C GLU A 447 44.20 -37.62 32.19
N GLU A 448 43.45 -37.04 31.29
CA GLU A 448 43.94 -36.43 30.03
C GLU A 448 43.22 -35.11 29.76
N LYS A 449 44.00 -34.10 29.31
CA LYS A 449 43.51 -32.78 29.01
C LYS A 449 43.38 -32.57 27.51
N PHE A 450 42.21 -32.07 27.07
CA PHE A 450 41.87 -31.83 25.66
C PHE A 450 41.49 -30.40 25.44
N LYS A 451 41.68 -29.90 24.21
CA LYS A 451 41.19 -28.61 23.75
C LYS A 451 40.09 -28.84 22.72
N ALA A 452 38.91 -28.28 22.94
CA ALA A 452 37.77 -28.50 22.04
C ALA A 452 38.06 -28.05 20.60
N GLN A 453 38.83 -26.97 20.43
CA GLN A 453 39.21 -26.42 19.12
C GLN A 453 40.11 -27.31 18.29
N ASP A 454 40.74 -28.32 18.86
CA ASP A 454 41.60 -29.27 18.15
C ASP A 454 40.77 -30.31 17.36
N PHE A 455 39.47 -30.33 17.54
CA PHE A 455 38.56 -31.23 16.84
C PHE A 455 37.74 -30.45 15.80
N GLU A 456 37.66 -31.01 14.59
CA GLU A 456 36.92 -30.42 13.47
C GLU A 456 35.40 -30.44 13.67
N GLU A 457 34.73 -29.44 13.09
CA GLU A 457 33.28 -29.44 13.01
C GLU A 457 32.78 -30.55 12.07
N LYS A 458 31.73 -31.26 12.47
CA LYS A 458 31.12 -32.34 11.71
C LYS A 458 29.60 -32.15 11.57
N GLY A 459 29.03 -32.87 10.62
CA GLY A 459 27.56 -32.82 10.45
C GLY A 459 26.80 -33.39 11.65
N LEU A 460 25.56 -32.90 11.85
CA LEU A 460 24.71 -33.27 12.95
C LEU A 460 24.46 -34.81 13.09
N LYS A 461 24.50 -35.53 11.98
CA LYS A 461 24.25 -36.99 11.94
C LYS A 461 25.51 -37.87 12.16
N THR A 462 26.67 -37.28 12.40
CA THR A 462 27.91 -38.04 12.58
C THR A 462 28.03 -38.58 14.00
N LEU A 463 28.82 -39.67 14.14
CA LEU A 463 29.05 -40.35 15.43
C LEU A 463 30.08 -39.64 16.34
N GLY A 464 30.72 -38.56 15.86
CA GLY A 464 31.77 -37.87 16.60
C GLY A 464 33.15 -38.52 16.46
N VAL A 465 34.13 -38.10 17.29
CA VAL A 465 35.51 -38.57 17.33
C VAL A 465 35.78 -39.13 18.72
N ARG A 466 36.27 -40.35 18.81
CA ARG A 466 36.65 -40.96 20.08
C ARG A 466 37.88 -40.24 20.66
N LEU A 467 37.78 -39.89 21.95
CA LEU A 467 38.83 -39.18 22.68
C LEU A 467 39.90 -40.12 23.25
N SER A 468 39.48 -41.24 23.83
CA SER A 468 40.36 -42.18 24.49
C SER A 468 39.79 -43.61 24.45
N LEU A 469 40.65 -44.60 24.72
CA LEU A 469 40.28 -45.99 24.93
C LEU A 469 40.22 -46.37 26.44
N HIS A 470 40.19 -45.34 27.29
CA HIS A 470 40.02 -45.50 28.73
C HIS A 470 38.59 -45.18 29.16
N GLU A 471 38.11 -45.96 30.12
CA GLU A 471 36.76 -45.75 30.69
C GLU A 471 36.74 -44.45 31.49
N VAL A 472 35.81 -43.56 31.14
CA VAL A 472 35.68 -42.21 31.76
C VAL A 472 34.81 -42.28 33.01
N GLU A 473 35.35 -41.79 34.13
CA GLU A 473 34.66 -41.62 35.39
C GLU A 473 33.95 -40.29 35.46
N SER A 474 34.66 -39.19 35.11
CA SER A 474 34.12 -37.84 35.15
C SER A 474 34.81 -36.90 34.19
N ILE A 475 34.18 -35.75 33.94
CA ILE A 475 34.73 -34.65 33.12
C ILE A 475 34.86 -33.40 33.98
N LYS A 476 35.96 -32.66 33.80
CA LYS A 476 36.17 -31.35 34.39
C LYS A 476 36.38 -30.35 33.25
N VAL A 477 35.57 -29.30 33.15
CA VAL A 477 35.66 -28.28 32.10
C VAL A 477 36.29 -27.02 32.70
N ASP A 478 37.31 -26.47 32.04
CA ASP A 478 37.95 -25.25 32.46
C ASP A 478 37.13 -24.01 32.06
N GLY A 479 36.97 -23.10 33.02
CA GLY A 479 36.18 -21.85 32.85
C GLY A 479 34.69 -22.02 33.17
N VAL A 480 34.09 -20.96 33.64
CA VAL A 480 32.65 -20.90 33.89
C VAL A 480 31.96 -20.85 32.53
N GLN A 481 30.99 -21.71 32.30
CA GLN A 481 30.04 -21.52 31.22
C GLN A 481 29.29 -20.23 31.54
N LEU A 482 29.51 -19.16 30.76
CA LEU A 482 28.76 -17.94 30.91
C LEU A 482 27.28 -18.29 30.79
N GLU A 483 26.51 -17.95 31.83
CA GLU A 483 25.06 -18.05 31.78
C GLU A 483 24.56 -17.33 30.52
N LEU A 484 23.73 -18.03 29.83
CA LEU A 484 23.26 -17.74 28.51
C LEU A 484 22.54 -16.39 28.44
N GLY A 485 23.24 -15.38 27.98
CA GLY A 485 22.70 -14.16 27.44
C GLY A 485 23.19 -14.05 26.00
N LEU A 486 22.33 -14.33 25.04
CA LEU A 486 22.46 -13.89 23.67
C LEU A 486 21.68 -12.61 23.46
#